data_0a21f4da50ff76701092d42e9c9c9571
#
_entry.id   0a21f4da50ff76701092d42e9c9c9571
#
_cell.length_a   1.000
_cell.length_b   1.000
_cell.length_c   1.000
_cell.angle_alpha   90.00
_cell.angle_beta   90.00
_cell.angle_gamma   90.00
#
_symmetry.space_group_name_H-M   'P 1'
#
loop_
_entity.id
_entity.type
_entity.pdbx_description
1 polymer ?
#
loop_
_entity_poly.entity_id
_entity_poly.type
_entity_poly.pdbx_seq_one_letter_code
_entity_poly.pdbx_strand_id
1 'polypeptide(L)'
;MVGVPDLVDFLRDPAVVAIIAVSGAVVSVLAWLYSKLHKPKLEVSLEAVLTYPDPEYAIPEQSPRKFKSQALRLKARRKPIHQCKAKMLIDGEADYLLWNPRVADDAKDLVPEEEVLLQVWQAVGISDRAWIYLNIRNKAQVDLKTLSEPITVEISFLSEDGLLNKKPYRYKIDGNSWDTVNMAPAEKRSE
;
A
#
# COMPACT_ATOMS: atom_id res chain seq x y z
N MET A 1 34.44 34.14 48.34
CA MET A 1 33.24 34.07 47.47
C MET A 1 33.74 33.89 46.05
N VAL A 2 33.68 32.71 45.49
CA VAL A 2 34.06 32.50 44.12
C VAL A 2 32.82 32.89 43.30
N GLY A 3 32.95 34.00 42.52
CA GLY A 3 31.85 34.45 41.64
C GLY A 3 31.53 33.39 40.61
N VAL A 4 30.26 33.01 40.51
CA VAL A 4 29.75 32.19 39.42
C VAL A 4 29.96 33.01 38.14
N PRO A 5 30.72 32.53 37.15
CA PRO A 5 30.88 33.26 35.90
C PRO A 5 29.48 33.43 35.27
N ASP A 6 29.24 34.67 34.81
CA ASP A 6 27.94 35.01 34.23
C ASP A 6 27.69 34.10 33.03
N LEU A 7 26.63 33.30 33.06
CA LEU A 7 26.27 32.31 32.03
C LEU A 7 26.21 32.96 30.63
N VAL A 8 25.93 34.28 30.62
CA VAL A 8 25.85 35.06 29.38
C VAL A 8 27.24 35.31 28.79
N ASP A 9 28.26 35.55 29.59
CA ASP A 9 29.63 35.74 29.10
C ASP A 9 30.24 34.42 28.62
N PHE A 10 29.94 33.31 29.29
CA PHE A 10 30.33 31.97 28.85
C PHE A 10 29.70 31.60 27.46
N LEU A 11 28.45 31.95 27.24
CA LEU A 11 27.76 31.70 25.95
C LEU A 11 28.19 32.68 24.83
N ARG A 12 28.91 33.76 25.18
CA ARG A 12 29.49 34.73 24.20
C ARG A 12 30.91 34.37 23.77
N ASP A 13 31.56 33.45 24.46
CA ASP A 13 32.87 32.97 24.05
C ASP A 13 32.82 32.34 22.67
N PRO A 14 33.58 32.83 21.68
CA PRO A 14 33.58 32.30 20.33
C PRO A 14 33.90 30.79 20.24
N ALA A 15 34.74 30.31 21.16
CA ALA A 15 35.08 28.89 21.23
C ALA A 15 33.89 28.05 21.71
N VAL A 16 33.14 28.54 22.69
CA VAL A 16 31.93 27.89 23.20
C VAL A 16 30.82 27.85 22.12
N VAL A 17 30.63 29.00 21.45
CA VAL A 17 29.68 29.09 20.34
C VAL A 17 30.03 28.10 19.21
N ALA A 18 31.31 28.02 18.84
CA ALA A 18 31.81 27.10 17.84
C ALA A 18 31.56 25.61 18.22
N ILE A 19 31.85 25.26 19.49
CA ILE A 19 31.61 23.90 20.01
C ILE A 19 30.12 23.55 19.95
N ILE A 20 29.24 24.46 20.37
CA ILE A 20 27.79 24.24 20.33
C ILE A 20 27.32 24.07 18.88
N ALA A 21 27.79 24.90 17.95
CA ALA A 21 27.44 24.84 16.56
C ALA A 21 27.86 23.50 15.89
N VAL A 22 29.12 23.07 16.15
CA VAL A 22 29.65 21.81 15.63
C VAL A 22 28.91 20.61 16.23
N SER A 23 28.66 20.61 17.55
CA SER A 23 27.93 19.54 18.21
C SER A 23 26.46 19.44 17.68
N GLY A 24 25.80 20.57 17.48
CA GLY A 24 24.47 20.64 16.89
C GLY A 24 24.43 20.10 15.46
N ALA A 25 25.42 20.42 14.64
CA ALA A 25 25.56 19.87 13.28
C ALA A 25 25.79 18.36 13.29
N VAL A 26 26.67 17.86 14.17
CA VAL A 26 26.92 16.42 14.32
C VAL A 26 25.64 15.65 14.74
N VAL A 27 24.94 16.17 15.75
CA VAL A 27 23.68 15.57 16.21
C VAL A 27 22.64 15.55 15.09
N SER A 28 22.53 16.64 14.31
CA SER A 28 21.60 16.72 13.19
C SER A 28 21.92 15.70 12.09
N VAL A 29 23.20 15.55 11.75
CA VAL A 29 23.66 14.54 10.78
C VAL A 29 23.40 13.13 11.28
N LEU A 30 23.68 12.84 12.55
CA LEU A 30 23.42 11.54 13.15
C LEU A 30 21.91 11.24 13.21
N ALA A 31 21.10 12.21 13.58
CA ALA A 31 19.63 12.07 13.58
C ALA A 31 19.09 11.82 12.16
N TRP A 32 19.62 12.53 11.16
CA TRP A 32 19.27 12.32 9.76
C TRP A 32 19.66 10.93 9.25
N LEU A 33 20.91 10.50 9.53
CA LEU A 33 21.39 9.15 9.21
C LEU A 33 20.54 8.07 9.90
N TYR A 34 20.26 8.26 11.20
CA TYR A 34 19.41 7.35 11.95
C TYR A 34 18.01 7.26 11.36
N SER A 35 17.39 8.38 11.01
CA SER A 35 16.08 8.41 10.39
C SER A 35 16.06 7.71 9.03
N LYS A 36 17.14 7.89 8.24
CA LYS A 36 17.27 7.29 6.90
C LYS A 36 17.51 5.77 6.96
N LEU A 37 18.33 5.32 7.91
CA LEU A 37 18.63 3.89 8.12
C LEU A 37 17.47 3.11 8.75
N HIS A 38 16.60 3.82 9.50
CA HIS A 38 15.51 3.20 10.25
C HIS A 38 14.12 3.48 9.68
N LYS A 39 14.03 3.87 8.40
CA LYS A 39 12.73 3.98 7.74
C LYS A 39 12.04 2.62 7.72
N PRO A 40 10.71 2.59 7.95
CA PRO A 40 9.94 1.37 7.74
C PRO A 40 10.08 0.94 6.28
N LYS A 41 10.16 -0.36 6.06
CA LYS A 41 10.22 -0.96 4.72
C LYS A 41 8.99 -1.82 4.53
N LEU A 42 8.27 -1.60 3.45
CA LEU A 42 7.15 -2.43 3.03
C LEU A 42 7.62 -3.39 1.95
N GLU A 43 7.40 -4.67 2.17
CA GLU A 43 7.54 -5.71 1.15
C GLU A 43 6.15 -6.01 0.59
N VAL A 44 6.07 -6.08 -0.74
CA VAL A 44 4.83 -6.30 -1.47
C VAL A 44 5.05 -7.44 -2.44
N SER A 45 4.19 -8.44 -2.39
CA SER A 45 4.16 -9.53 -3.36
C SER A 45 2.73 -9.78 -3.84
N LEU A 46 2.60 -10.26 -5.06
CA LEU A 46 1.31 -10.62 -5.63
C LEU A 46 0.97 -12.06 -5.22
N GLU A 47 -0.23 -12.26 -4.69
CA GLU A 47 -0.74 -13.59 -4.34
C GLU A 47 -1.34 -14.30 -5.56
N ALA A 48 -1.42 -15.62 -5.45
CA ALA A 48 -2.16 -16.42 -6.40
C ALA A 48 -3.65 -16.06 -6.38
N VAL A 49 -4.32 -16.31 -7.49
CA VAL A 49 -5.78 -16.15 -7.57
C VAL A 49 -6.45 -17.18 -6.66
N LEU A 50 -7.29 -16.71 -5.77
CA LEU A 50 -8.12 -17.57 -4.92
C LEU A 50 -9.49 -17.74 -5.57
N THR A 51 -9.97 -18.97 -5.58
CA THR A 51 -11.30 -19.32 -6.05
C THR A 51 -12.05 -19.96 -4.90
N TYR A 52 -13.25 -19.48 -4.61
CA TYR A 52 -14.08 -20.04 -3.55
C TYR A 52 -15.55 -20.03 -3.93
N PRO A 53 -16.33 -21.04 -3.48
CA PRO A 53 -17.78 -21.04 -3.65
C PRO A 53 -18.37 -19.93 -2.75
N ASP A 54 -19.51 -19.38 -3.15
CA ASP A 54 -20.28 -18.48 -2.29
C ASP A 54 -21.08 -19.30 -1.28
N PRO A 55 -20.73 -19.27 0.01
CA PRO A 55 -21.46 -20.02 1.02
C PRO A 55 -22.83 -19.42 1.35
N GLU A 56 -23.06 -18.13 1.08
CA GLU A 56 -24.30 -17.43 1.47
C GLU A 56 -25.41 -17.56 0.43
N TYR A 57 -25.11 -17.96 -0.80
CA TYR A 57 -26.06 -18.01 -1.93
C TYR A 57 -26.18 -19.37 -2.61
N ALA A 58 -26.00 -20.43 -1.86
CA ALA A 58 -26.37 -21.76 -2.33
C ALA A 58 -27.90 -21.89 -2.41
N ILE A 59 -28.52 -21.20 -3.36
CA ILE A 59 -29.91 -21.46 -3.73
C ILE A 59 -29.93 -22.81 -4.48
N PRO A 60 -30.63 -23.84 -4.01
CA PRO A 60 -30.54 -25.21 -4.58
C PRO A 60 -30.85 -25.34 -6.06
N GLU A 61 -31.49 -24.35 -6.66
CA GLU A 61 -31.94 -24.37 -8.06
C GLU A 61 -31.18 -23.45 -9.01
N GLN A 62 -30.23 -22.65 -8.52
CA GLN A 62 -29.43 -21.77 -9.37
C GLN A 62 -27.96 -22.21 -9.35
N SER A 63 -27.30 -22.10 -10.52
CA SER A 63 -25.85 -22.33 -10.60
C SER A 63 -25.14 -21.58 -9.50
N PRO A 64 -24.29 -22.25 -8.69
CA PRO A 64 -23.64 -21.62 -7.56
C PRO A 64 -22.83 -20.41 -8.06
N ARG A 65 -22.99 -19.29 -7.39
CA ARG A 65 -22.11 -18.14 -7.63
C ARG A 65 -20.68 -18.56 -7.30
N LYS A 66 -19.78 -18.21 -8.18
CA LYS A 66 -18.36 -18.46 -7.99
C LYS A 66 -17.66 -17.14 -7.82
N PHE A 67 -16.74 -17.09 -6.85
CA PHE A 67 -15.91 -15.93 -6.60
C PHE A 67 -14.46 -16.25 -6.93
N LYS A 68 -13.80 -15.31 -7.57
CA LYS A 68 -12.35 -15.23 -7.66
C LYS A 68 -11.90 -13.94 -7.02
N SER A 69 -10.75 -13.97 -6.38
CA SER A 69 -10.12 -12.74 -5.90
C SER A 69 -8.62 -12.84 -5.99
N GLN A 70 -7.96 -11.70 -6.04
CA GLN A 70 -6.52 -11.63 -5.94
C GLN A 70 -6.12 -10.49 -5.03
N ALA A 71 -5.10 -10.74 -4.23
CA ALA A 71 -4.63 -9.84 -3.21
C ALA A 71 -3.14 -9.54 -3.36
N LEU A 72 -2.70 -8.47 -2.74
CA LEU A 72 -1.30 -8.22 -2.45
C LEU A 72 -1.01 -8.69 -1.04
N ARG A 73 0.07 -9.45 -0.88
CA ARG A 73 0.65 -9.78 0.41
C ARG A 73 1.60 -8.67 0.80
N LEU A 74 1.38 -8.10 1.97
CA LEU A 74 2.12 -6.98 2.50
C LEU A 74 2.79 -7.39 3.80
N LYS A 75 4.06 -7.00 3.95
CA LYS A 75 4.83 -7.28 5.16
C LYS A 75 5.66 -6.06 5.54
N ALA A 76 5.42 -5.53 6.74
CA ALA A 76 6.26 -4.49 7.30
C ALA A 76 7.58 -5.12 7.78
N ARG A 77 8.71 -4.49 7.42
CA ARG A 77 10.05 -4.88 7.89
C ARG A 77 10.62 -3.81 8.79
N ARG A 78 11.33 -4.23 9.83
CA ARG A 78 12.08 -3.41 10.78
C ARG A 78 11.21 -2.62 11.77
N LYS A 79 10.21 -1.88 11.31
CA LYS A 79 9.35 -1.01 12.12
C LYS A 79 7.89 -1.16 11.73
N PRO A 80 6.96 -0.89 12.65
CA PRO A 80 5.55 -0.80 12.30
C PRO A 80 5.34 0.32 11.27
N ILE A 81 4.31 0.15 10.47
CA ILE A 81 3.83 1.16 9.51
C ILE A 81 2.46 1.57 9.99
N HIS A 82 2.34 2.82 10.46
CA HIS A 82 1.08 3.36 10.94
C HIS A 82 0.26 3.96 9.81
N GLN A 83 -1.06 3.76 9.87
CA GLN A 83 -2.01 4.29 8.90
C GLN A 83 -1.62 3.99 7.45
N CYS A 84 -1.21 2.74 7.19
CA CYS A 84 -0.86 2.30 5.84
C CYS A 84 -2.08 2.37 4.94
N LYS A 85 -1.99 3.18 3.88
CA LYS A 85 -3.00 3.32 2.83
C LYS A 85 -2.43 2.87 1.51
N ALA A 86 -3.26 2.21 0.71
CA ALA A 86 -2.92 1.82 -0.65
C ALA A 86 -3.73 2.67 -1.64
N LYS A 87 -3.06 3.60 -2.31
CA LYS A 87 -3.65 4.45 -3.35
C LYS A 87 -3.53 3.73 -4.69
N MET A 88 -4.66 3.49 -5.34
CA MET A 88 -4.75 2.91 -6.67
C MET A 88 -5.04 4.01 -7.69
N LEU A 89 -4.33 3.99 -8.81
CA LEU A 89 -4.58 4.84 -9.97
C LEU A 89 -5.04 3.96 -11.12
N ILE A 90 -6.16 4.32 -11.73
CA ILE A 90 -6.77 3.63 -12.88
C ILE A 90 -7.20 4.70 -13.85
N ASP A 91 -6.74 4.64 -15.10
CA ASP A 91 -7.11 5.58 -16.19
C ASP A 91 -6.99 7.06 -15.80
N GLY A 92 -6.02 7.40 -14.94
CA GLY A 92 -5.80 8.76 -14.44
C GLY A 92 -6.61 9.14 -13.20
N GLU A 93 -7.58 8.34 -12.81
CA GLU A 93 -8.35 8.53 -11.58
C GLU A 93 -7.73 7.79 -10.40
N ALA A 94 -7.67 8.46 -9.25
CA ALA A 94 -7.06 7.91 -8.06
C ALA A 94 -8.11 7.64 -6.97
N ASP A 95 -8.06 6.44 -6.38
CA ASP A 95 -8.87 6.08 -5.22
C ASP A 95 -8.06 5.20 -4.26
N TYR A 96 -8.60 4.92 -3.07
CA TYR A 96 -7.94 4.09 -2.07
C TYR A 96 -8.52 2.68 -2.04
N LEU A 97 -7.64 1.67 -2.01
CA LEU A 97 -8.02 0.30 -1.72
C LEU A 97 -8.52 0.19 -0.28
N LEU A 98 -9.56 -0.59 -0.07
CA LEU A 98 -10.15 -0.80 1.23
C LEU A 98 -9.53 -2.03 1.92
N TRP A 99 -9.06 -1.85 3.15
CA TRP A 99 -8.60 -2.96 4.00
C TRP A 99 -9.77 -3.79 4.49
N ASN A 100 -10.89 -3.12 4.78
CA ASN A 100 -12.13 -3.76 5.13
C ASN A 100 -13.29 -3.12 4.35
N PRO A 101 -13.74 -3.74 3.25
CA PRO A 101 -14.82 -3.18 2.43
C PRO A 101 -16.18 -3.08 3.14
N ARG A 102 -16.38 -3.81 4.24
CA ARG A 102 -17.63 -3.77 5.00
C ARG A 102 -17.80 -2.47 5.77
N VAL A 103 -16.70 -1.89 6.26
CA VAL A 103 -16.68 -0.64 7.03
C VAL A 103 -16.00 0.51 6.29
N ALA A 104 -15.68 0.32 5.00
CA ALA A 104 -14.99 1.29 4.15
C ALA A 104 -13.67 1.81 4.74
N ASP A 105 -12.94 0.93 5.43
CA ASP A 105 -11.66 1.26 6.05
C ASP A 105 -10.56 1.28 5.01
N ASP A 106 -9.91 2.44 4.81
CA ASP A 106 -8.84 2.65 3.83
C ASP A 106 -7.43 2.70 4.45
N ALA A 107 -7.33 2.54 5.77
CA ALA A 107 -6.05 2.57 6.49
C ALA A 107 -5.91 1.39 7.45
N LYS A 108 -4.68 0.89 7.61
CA LYS A 108 -4.36 -0.20 8.53
C LYS A 108 -2.96 -0.05 9.09
N ASP A 109 -2.81 -0.33 10.38
CA ASP A 109 -1.50 -0.48 11.00
C ASP A 109 -0.91 -1.85 10.65
N LEU A 110 0.34 -1.86 10.17
CA LEU A 110 1.08 -3.06 9.86
C LEU A 110 2.14 -3.30 10.93
N VAL A 111 2.03 -4.44 11.60
CA VAL A 111 3.00 -4.87 12.61
C VAL A 111 4.21 -5.50 11.90
N PRO A 112 5.45 -5.29 12.41
CA PRO A 112 6.63 -5.92 11.84
C PRO A 112 6.51 -7.45 11.79
N GLU A 113 6.96 -8.02 10.67
CA GLU A 113 6.95 -9.46 10.38
C GLU A 113 5.56 -10.11 10.23
N GLU A 114 4.48 -9.41 10.52
CA GLU A 114 3.13 -9.86 10.20
C GLU A 114 2.87 -9.75 8.72
N GLU A 115 2.28 -10.79 8.14
CA GLU A 115 1.82 -10.79 6.75
C GLU A 115 0.34 -10.47 6.69
N VAL A 116 -0.01 -9.48 5.89
CA VAL A 116 -1.40 -9.01 5.72
C VAL A 116 -1.78 -9.06 4.26
N LEU A 117 -2.97 -9.52 3.96
CA LEU A 117 -3.52 -9.56 2.61
C LEU A 117 -4.40 -8.32 2.37
N LEU A 118 -4.11 -7.61 1.29
CA LEU A 118 -4.92 -6.52 0.76
C LEU A 118 -5.56 -6.98 -0.54
N GLN A 119 -6.87 -7.21 -0.53
CA GLN A 119 -7.60 -7.60 -1.71
C GLN A 119 -7.63 -6.45 -2.72
N VAL A 120 -7.24 -6.71 -3.96
CA VAL A 120 -7.22 -5.70 -5.02
C VAL A 120 -8.51 -5.75 -5.83
N TRP A 121 -8.92 -6.95 -6.25
CA TRP A 121 -10.13 -7.15 -7.01
C TRP A 121 -10.83 -8.45 -6.64
N GLN A 122 -12.11 -8.49 -6.97
CA GLN A 122 -12.95 -9.68 -6.86
C GLN A 122 -13.76 -9.84 -8.14
N ALA A 123 -13.79 -11.02 -8.72
CA ALA A 123 -14.67 -11.36 -9.83
C ALA A 123 -15.82 -12.22 -9.33
N VAL A 124 -17.00 -11.93 -9.82
CA VAL A 124 -18.23 -12.69 -9.57
C VAL A 124 -18.71 -13.27 -10.88
N GLY A 125 -18.85 -14.57 -10.92
CA GLY A 125 -19.43 -15.29 -12.07
C GLY A 125 -20.84 -15.80 -11.75
N ILE A 126 -21.80 -15.49 -12.61
CA ILE A 126 -23.18 -15.99 -12.54
C ILE A 126 -23.56 -16.48 -13.94
N SER A 127 -23.77 -17.76 -14.07
CA SER A 127 -24.06 -18.40 -15.39
C SER A 127 -22.95 -18.05 -16.41
N ASP A 128 -23.30 -17.34 -17.47
CA ASP A 128 -22.44 -16.95 -18.60
C ASP A 128 -21.90 -15.52 -18.47
N ARG A 129 -22.19 -14.83 -17.38
CA ARG A 129 -21.76 -13.45 -17.11
C ARG A 129 -20.78 -13.41 -15.97
N ALA A 130 -19.83 -12.50 -16.07
CA ALA A 130 -18.87 -12.24 -15.01
C ALA A 130 -18.50 -10.75 -14.93
N TRP A 131 -18.33 -10.29 -13.73
CA TRP A 131 -17.95 -8.90 -13.43
C TRP A 131 -16.74 -8.87 -12.52
N ILE A 132 -15.86 -7.88 -12.73
CA ILE A 132 -14.80 -7.52 -11.78
C ILE A 132 -15.29 -6.35 -10.94
N TYR A 133 -15.08 -6.46 -9.64
CA TYR A 133 -15.23 -5.39 -8.68
C TYR A 133 -13.85 -5.04 -8.16
N LEU A 134 -13.41 -3.81 -8.36
CA LEU A 134 -12.20 -3.31 -7.72
C LEU A 134 -12.52 -2.95 -6.27
N ASN A 135 -11.63 -3.33 -5.37
CA ASN A 135 -11.82 -3.12 -3.94
C ASN A 135 -11.44 -1.69 -3.53
N ILE A 136 -12.08 -0.71 -4.15
CA ILE A 136 -11.89 0.72 -3.90
C ILE A 136 -13.17 1.37 -3.35
N ARG A 137 -13.02 2.57 -2.78
CA ARG A 137 -14.13 3.29 -2.14
C ARG A 137 -15.30 3.53 -3.09
N ASN A 138 -15.03 3.93 -4.31
CA ASN A 138 -16.05 4.25 -5.32
C ASN A 138 -16.53 3.03 -6.13
N LYS A 139 -16.18 1.82 -5.70
CA LYS A 139 -16.64 0.53 -6.24
C LYS A 139 -16.76 0.51 -7.77
N ALA A 140 -15.64 0.56 -8.46
CA ALA A 140 -15.63 0.36 -9.91
C ALA A 140 -16.01 -1.09 -10.24
N GLN A 141 -17.05 -1.24 -11.05
CA GLN A 141 -17.51 -2.51 -11.60
C GLN A 141 -17.27 -2.54 -13.10
N VAL A 142 -16.66 -3.61 -13.59
CA VAL A 142 -16.40 -3.80 -15.03
C VAL A 142 -16.97 -5.14 -15.46
N ASP A 143 -17.77 -5.16 -16.53
CA ASP A 143 -18.22 -6.38 -17.15
C ASP A 143 -17.06 -7.00 -17.94
N LEU A 144 -16.70 -8.24 -17.64
CA LEU A 144 -15.59 -8.93 -18.30
C LEU A 144 -15.80 -9.14 -19.80
N LYS A 145 -17.04 -9.31 -20.26
CA LYS A 145 -17.33 -9.45 -21.69
C LYS A 145 -17.07 -8.17 -22.50
N THR A 146 -17.12 -7.02 -21.84
CA THR A 146 -16.85 -5.71 -22.47
C THR A 146 -15.39 -5.28 -22.35
N LEU A 147 -14.57 -6.04 -21.61
CA LEU A 147 -13.16 -5.75 -21.45
C LEU A 147 -12.40 -6.09 -22.75
N SER A 148 -12.20 -5.09 -23.59
CA SER A 148 -11.46 -5.23 -24.85
C SER A 148 -9.94 -5.15 -24.66
N GLU A 149 -9.51 -4.47 -23.60
CA GLU A 149 -8.10 -4.25 -23.26
C GLU A 149 -7.87 -4.50 -21.76
N PRO A 150 -6.66 -4.93 -21.36
CA PRO A 150 -6.31 -5.11 -19.96
C PRO A 150 -6.42 -3.79 -19.17
N ILE A 151 -6.98 -3.85 -17.96
CA ILE A 151 -7.00 -2.72 -17.04
C ILE A 151 -5.60 -2.56 -16.44
N THR A 152 -4.97 -1.42 -16.64
CA THR A 152 -3.70 -1.11 -15.99
C THR A 152 -3.96 -0.39 -14.68
N VAL A 153 -3.43 -0.94 -13.59
CA VAL A 153 -3.52 -0.34 -12.26
C VAL A 153 -2.15 -0.02 -11.71
N GLU A 154 -2.00 1.14 -11.09
CA GLU A 154 -0.78 1.55 -10.38
C GLU A 154 -1.11 1.68 -8.89
N ILE A 155 -0.34 1.00 -8.03
CA ILE A 155 -0.58 1.00 -6.60
C ILE A 155 0.60 1.61 -5.87
N SER A 156 0.35 2.65 -5.08
CA SER A 156 1.30 3.33 -4.21
C SER A 156 0.89 3.17 -2.76
N PHE A 157 1.85 2.91 -1.89
CA PHE A 157 1.61 2.78 -0.46
C PHE A 157 2.09 4.03 0.28
N LEU A 158 1.25 4.52 1.17
CA LEU A 158 1.48 5.68 2.01
C LEU A 158 1.36 5.30 3.49
N SER A 159 2.03 6.05 4.33
CA SER A 159 1.89 6.02 5.79
C SER A 159 1.77 7.44 6.32
N GLU A 160 1.63 7.61 7.63
CA GLU A 160 1.74 8.93 8.27
C GLU A 160 3.07 9.63 7.95
N ASP A 161 4.15 8.86 7.77
CA ASP A 161 5.50 9.38 7.43
C ASP A 161 5.67 9.67 5.93
N GLY A 162 4.64 9.47 5.11
CA GLY A 162 4.64 9.74 3.69
C GLY A 162 4.72 8.49 2.81
N LEU A 163 5.28 8.63 1.60
CA LEU A 163 5.32 7.57 0.60
C LEU A 163 6.30 6.46 0.97
N LEU A 164 5.82 5.21 1.01
CA LEU A 164 6.60 4.02 1.37
C LEU A 164 7.38 3.45 0.19
N ASN A 165 6.89 3.61 -1.04
CA ASN A 165 7.54 3.13 -2.26
C ASN A 165 7.88 4.28 -3.20
N LYS A 166 9.10 4.28 -3.75
CA LYS A 166 9.56 5.35 -4.66
C LYS A 166 8.86 5.35 -6.02
N LYS A 167 8.47 4.17 -6.50
CA LYS A 167 7.75 3.98 -7.76
C LYS A 167 6.48 3.17 -7.46
N PRO A 168 5.35 3.45 -8.12
CA PRO A 168 4.15 2.64 -7.96
C PRO A 168 4.40 1.21 -8.45
N TYR A 169 3.72 0.26 -7.85
CA TYR A 169 3.62 -1.10 -8.36
C TYR A 169 2.60 -1.10 -9.51
N ARG A 170 3.01 -1.62 -10.66
CA ARG A 170 2.16 -1.67 -11.85
C ARG A 170 1.70 -3.08 -12.10
N TYR A 171 0.41 -3.23 -12.30
CA TYR A 171 -0.22 -4.51 -12.63
C TYR A 171 -1.17 -4.34 -13.80
N LYS A 172 -1.40 -5.44 -14.51
CA LYS A 172 -2.47 -5.56 -15.52
C LYS A 172 -3.48 -6.57 -15.03
N ILE A 173 -4.74 -6.20 -15.03
CA ILE A 173 -5.87 -7.11 -14.84
C ILE A 173 -6.37 -7.46 -16.24
N ASP A 174 -6.26 -8.71 -16.62
CA ASP A 174 -6.58 -9.20 -17.95
C ASP A 174 -7.51 -10.42 -17.85
N GLY A 175 -8.22 -10.68 -18.95
CA GLY A 175 -9.15 -11.79 -19.07
C GLY A 175 -10.56 -11.33 -19.41
N ASN A 176 -11.17 -12.00 -20.39
CA ASN A 176 -12.50 -11.71 -20.91
C ASN A 176 -13.59 -12.65 -20.37
N SER A 177 -13.23 -13.52 -19.46
CA SER A 177 -14.14 -14.48 -18.82
C SER A 177 -13.75 -14.72 -17.37
N TRP A 178 -14.68 -15.31 -16.61
CA TRP A 178 -14.45 -15.67 -15.21
C TRP A 178 -13.25 -16.62 -15.05
N ASP A 179 -13.03 -17.55 -15.97
CA ASP A 179 -11.94 -18.53 -15.88
C ASP A 179 -10.58 -17.92 -16.16
N THR A 180 -10.51 -16.94 -17.05
CA THR A 180 -9.26 -16.36 -17.54
C THR A 180 -8.81 -15.14 -16.75
N VAL A 181 -9.71 -14.47 -16.01
CA VAL A 181 -9.36 -13.25 -15.30
C VAL A 181 -8.27 -13.47 -14.26
N ASN A 182 -7.22 -12.65 -14.36
CA ASN A 182 -6.13 -12.62 -13.42
C ASN A 182 -5.45 -11.24 -13.41
N MET A 183 -4.63 -10.97 -12.39
CA MET A 183 -3.77 -9.81 -12.32
C MET A 183 -2.31 -10.27 -12.34
N ALA A 184 -1.51 -9.65 -13.18
CA ALA A 184 -0.09 -9.94 -13.29
C ALA A 184 0.73 -8.63 -13.24
N PRO A 185 2.01 -8.68 -12.83
CA PRO A 185 2.88 -7.52 -12.93
C PRO A 185 2.91 -7.01 -14.37
N ALA A 186 2.70 -5.70 -14.56
CA ALA A 186 2.92 -5.10 -15.86
C ALA A 186 4.42 -5.15 -16.17
N GLU A 187 4.77 -5.61 -17.37
CA GLU A 187 6.18 -5.61 -17.79
C GLU A 187 6.79 -4.22 -17.64
N LYS A 188 8.01 -4.15 -17.12
CA LYS A 188 8.76 -2.90 -17.13
C LYS A 188 8.92 -2.48 -18.59
N ARG A 189 8.32 -1.36 -18.97
CA ARG A 189 8.77 -0.71 -20.21
C ARG A 189 10.28 -0.56 -20.10
N SER A 190 11.01 -1.26 -20.96
CA SER A 190 12.42 -0.98 -21.23
C SER A 190 12.46 0.45 -21.79
N GLU A 191 12.86 1.40 -20.96
CA GLU A 191 13.28 2.73 -21.39
C GLU A 191 14.64 2.64 -22.04
#